data_bef7020e6089594a6d6023fe22257b42
#
_entry.id   bef7020e6089594a6d6023fe22257b42
#
_cell.length_a   1.000
_cell.length_b   1.000
_cell.length_c   1.000
_cell.angle_alpha   90.00
_cell.angle_beta   90.00
_cell.angle_gamma   90.00
#
_symmetry.space_group_name_H-M   'P 1'
#
loop_
_entity.id
_entity.type
_entity.pdbx_description
1 polymer ?
#
loop_
_entity_poly.entity_id
_entity_poly.type
_entity_poly.pdbx_seq_one_letter_code
_entity_poly.pdbx_strand_id
1 'polypeptide(L)'
;MELFDLPLIWAFIIGFGIIMYVLMDGFDLGVGILFPFAPSEESRDTMMNSVAPVWDGNETWLVLGGAGLLAAFPMVYSIFLPALYIGVFLLLAGLIFRGVAFEFRFKARTSRYLWNWAFAGGSTLAAFAQGAVVGAYIQGFETANGVYVGGALDWLTPFTVLTGLGMLAGYALLGSTWLIMKTEGRLQEWAYRITLPLLAGVLVVFGIISVWTPFVDDLVRGRWFSSLTVIWVLPVLTLLCAFQIFRSVRNRFEGMPFVATMGLFIFTYLGLIVSRWPYVVPPDYTLWDAASAYESQLFLLLGLLFVIPIVLVYTAWTYWVFRGKVRAGEGYH
;
A
#
# COMPACT_ATOMS: atom_id res chain seq x y z
N MET A 1 4.81 -29.42 -23.32
CA MET A 1 5.70 -29.49 -22.16
C MET A 1 5.90 -28.06 -21.69
N GLU A 2 5.25 -27.71 -20.59
CA GLU A 2 5.35 -26.36 -20.03
C GLU A 2 6.77 -26.19 -19.49
N LEU A 3 7.53 -25.28 -20.09
CA LEU A 3 8.94 -25.04 -19.73
C LEU A 3 9.09 -24.23 -18.43
N PHE A 4 8.05 -23.49 -18.05
CA PHE A 4 8.04 -22.57 -16.93
C PHE A 4 6.74 -22.68 -16.13
N ASP A 5 6.81 -22.50 -14.83
CA ASP A 5 5.63 -22.30 -13.97
C ASP A 5 5.16 -20.83 -14.10
N LEU A 6 4.41 -20.55 -15.17
CA LEU A 6 3.93 -19.22 -15.48
C LEU A 6 2.99 -18.65 -14.40
N PRO A 7 2.07 -19.43 -13.80
CA PRO A 7 1.27 -18.95 -12.67
C PRO A 7 2.13 -18.40 -11.52
N LEU A 8 3.19 -19.10 -11.16
CA LEU A 8 4.11 -18.67 -10.11
C LEU A 8 4.86 -17.37 -10.48
N ILE A 9 5.33 -17.28 -11.74
CA ILE A 9 6.00 -16.07 -12.25
C ILE A 9 5.06 -14.88 -12.20
N TRP A 10 3.80 -15.05 -12.66
CA TRP A 10 2.80 -13.99 -12.65
C TRP A 10 2.39 -13.58 -11.23
N ALA A 11 2.26 -14.53 -10.30
CA ALA A 11 2.00 -14.21 -8.91
C ALA A 11 3.12 -13.36 -8.30
N PHE A 12 4.38 -13.67 -8.63
CA PHE A 12 5.52 -12.86 -8.21
C PHE A 12 5.48 -11.44 -8.82
N ILE A 13 5.19 -11.32 -10.12
CA ILE A 13 5.10 -10.02 -10.81
C ILE A 13 3.99 -9.15 -10.22
N ILE A 14 2.79 -9.72 -10.04
CA ILE A 14 1.65 -9.01 -9.45
C ILE A 14 1.94 -8.64 -8.00
N GLY A 15 2.45 -9.58 -7.22
CA GLY A 15 2.84 -9.35 -5.83
C GLY A 15 3.91 -8.27 -5.70
N PHE A 16 4.89 -8.24 -6.61
CA PHE A 16 5.89 -7.17 -6.69
C PHE A 16 5.23 -5.82 -7.04
N GLY A 17 4.32 -5.79 -8.02
CA GLY A 17 3.56 -4.57 -8.35
C GLY A 17 2.77 -4.03 -7.16
N ILE A 18 2.08 -4.90 -6.42
CA ILE A 18 1.30 -4.52 -5.24
C ILE A 18 2.21 -3.94 -4.15
N ILE A 19 3.33 -4.58 -3.80
CA ILE A 19 4.22 -4.03 -2.77
C ILE A 19 4.88 -2.73 -3.21
N MET A 20 5.24 -2.59 -4.49
CA MET A 20 5.74 -1.33 -5.03
C MET A 20 4.70 -0.21 -4.89
N TYR A 21 3.43 -0.49 -5.22
CA TYR A 21 2.35 0.46 -5.01
C TYR A 21 2.21 0.86 -3.54
N VAL A 22 2.14 -0.12 -2.64
CA VAL A 22 2.00 0.11 -1.19
C VAL A 22 3.15 0.95 -0.62
N LEU A 23 4.38 0.72 -1.08
CA LEU A 23 5.54 1.46 -0.59
C LEU A 23 5.63 2.86 -1.17
N MET A 24 5.38 3.01 -2.48
CA MET A 24 5.64 4.25 -3.19
C MET A 24 4.44 5.20 -3.11
N ASP A 25 3.24 4.73 -3.42
CA ASP A 25 2.04 5.56 -3.26
C ASP A 25 1.61 5.67 -1.78
N GLY A 26 2.02 4.70 -0.94
CA GLY A 26 1.70 4.72 0.48
C GLY A 26 2.29 5.91 1.25
N PHE A 27 3.50 6.36 0.95
CA PHE A 27 4.01 7.59 1.58
C PHE A 27 3.35 8.85 1.03
N ASP A 28 2.94 8.87 -0.25
CA ASP A 28 2.20 9.98 -0.85
C ASP A 28 0.83 10.14 -0.18
N LEU A 29 0.10 9.03 -0.03
CA LEU A 29 -1.16 8.97 0.72
C LEU A 29 -0.94 9.34 2.19
N GLY A 30 0.17 8.89 2.78
CA GLY A 30 0.56 9.22 4.14
C GLY A 30 0.77 10.72 4.36
N VAL A 31 1.42 11.40 3.43
CA VAL A 31 1.55 12.87 3.44
C VAL A 31 0.17 13.52 3.35
N GLY A 32 -0.72 13.00 2.50
CA GLY A 32 -2.11 13.48 2.39
C GLY A 32 -2.91 13.31 3.68
N ILE A 33 -2.80 12.17 4.37
CA ILE A 33 -3.43 11.90 5.67
C ILE A 33 -2.93 12.89 6.73
N LEU A 34 -1.64 13.20 6.74
CA LEU A 34 -1.02 14.12 7.68
C LEU A 34 -1.25 15.60 7.36
N PHE A 35 -1.67 15.92 6.15
CA PHE A 35 -1.79 17.28 5.62
C PHE A 35 -2.65 18.23 6.47
N PRO A 36 -3.82 17.83 7.02
CA PRO A 36 -4.62 18.71 7.88
C PRO A 36 -3.91 19.14 9.15
N PHE A 37 -2.97 18.32 9.63
CA PHE A 37 -2.25 18.53 10.89
C PHE A 37 -0.95 19.30 10.73
N ALA A 38 -0.63 19.77 9.53
CA ALA A 38 0.58 20.52 9.23
C ALA A 38 0.68 21.81 10.08
N PRO A 39 1.90 22.21 10.52
CA PRO A 39 2.09 23.34 11.43
C PRO A 39 1.69 24.71 10.86
N SER A 40 1.67 24.86 9.53
CA SER A 40 1.35 26.11 8.84
C SER A 40 0.95 25.85 7.38
N GLU A 41 0.38 26.87 6.69
CA GLU A 41 0.09 26.76 5.24
C GLU A 41 1.36 26.58 4.41
N GLU A 42 2.46 27.24 4.78
CA GLU A 42 3.77 27.03 4.13
C GLU A 42 4.24 25.59 4.28
N SER A 43 4.03 24.98 5.45
CA SER A 43 4.30 23.55 5.67
C SER A 43 3.42 22.67 4.78
N ARG A 44 2.15 23.01 4.56
CA ARG A 44 1.27 22.29 3.62
C ARG A 44 1.79 22.36 2.19
N ASP A 45 2.26 23.55 1.76
CA ASP A 45 2.86 23.72 0.44
C ASP A 45 4.10 22.82 0.28
N THR A 46 4.98 22.81 1.29
CA THR A 46 6.18 21.97 1.31
C THR A 46 5.83 20.48 1.31
N MET A 47 4.82 20.05 2.09
CA MET A 47 4.34 18.67 2.09
C MET A 47 3.88 18.23 0.70
N MET A 48 3.03 19.01 0.04
CA MET A 48 2.53 18.69 -1.29
C MET A 48 3.66 18.68 -2.33
N ASN A 49 4.56 19.67 -2.30
CA ASN A 49 5.72 19.72 -3.19
C ASN A 49 6.70 18.56 -3.00
N SER A 50 6.74 17.95 -1.81
CA SER A 50 7.62 16.80 -1.55
C SER A 50 7.21 15.53 -2.30
N VAL A 51 5.95 15.41 -2.69
CA VAL A 51 5.38 14.25 -3.40
C VAL A 51 4.96 14.57 -4.84
N ALA A 52 4.75 15.85 -5.17
CA ALA A 52 4.31 16.29 -6.50
C ALA A 52 5.15 15.74 -7.68
N PRO A 53 6.47 15.57 -7.59
CA PRO A 53 7.25 15.04 -8.71
C PRO A 53 7.09 13.55 -8.97
N VAL A 54 6.51 12.77 -8.04
CA VAL A 54 6.58 11.30 -8.06
C VAL A 54 5.22 10.61 -7.99
N TRP A 55 4.17 11.26 -7.48
CA TRP A 55 2.88 10.63 -7.16
C TRP A 55 2.24 9.90 -8.36
N ASP A 56 2.23 10.49 -9.54
CA ASP A 56 1.62 9.90 -10.75
C ASP A 56 2.36 8.61 -11.19
N GLY A 57 3.71 8.65 -11.14
CA GLY A 57 4.54 7.48 -11.38
C GLY A 57 4.34 6.37 -10.35
N ASN A 58 4.05 6.73 -9.09
CA ASN A 58 3.79 5.78 -8.02
C ASN A 58 2.45 5.06 -8.19
N GLU A 59 1.41 5.74 -8.70
CA GLU A 59 0.13 5.12 -9.01
C GLU A 59 0.19 4.09 -10.15
N THR A 60 1.18 4.16 -11.03
CA THR A 60 1.36 3.22 -12.14
C THR A 60 1.44 1.76 -11.67
N TRP A 61 1.98 1.51 -10.47
CA TRP A 61 2.09 0.17 -9.90
C TRP A 61 0.73 -0.44 -9.55
N LEU A 62 -0.29 0.37 -9.21
CA LEU A 62 -1.67 -0.10 -9.02
C LEU A 62 -2.25 -0.65 -10.32
N VAL A 63 -1.99 0.04 -11.43
CA VAL A 63 -2.45 -0.39 -12.76
C VAL A 63 -1.81 -1.72 -13.14
N LEU A 64 -0.51 -1.91 -12.88
CA LEU A 64 0.17 -3.20 -13.09
C LEU A 64 -0.48 -4.32 -12.28
N GLY A 65 -0.80 -4.07 -11.00
CA GLY A 65 -1.48 -5.04 -10.15
C GLY A 65 -2.85 -5.44 -10.68
N GLY A 66 -3.70 -4.46 -11.00
CA GLY A 66 -5.06 -4.72 -11.49
C GLY A 66 -5.11 -5.34 -12.89
N ALA A 67 -4.36 -4.82 -13.83
CA ALA A 67 -4.29 -5.34 -15.20
C ALA A 67 -3.63 -6.73 -15.22
N GLY A 68 -2.55 -6.93 -14.45
CA GLY A 68 -1.89 -8.21 -14.31
C GLY A 68 -2.81 -9.28 -13.72
N LEU A 69 -3.62 -8.91 -12.71
CA LEU A 69 -4.59 -9.84 -12.14
C LEU A 69 -5.66 -10.26 -13.15
N LEU A 70 -6.22 -9.30 -13.92
CA LEU A 70 -7.18 -9.60 -14.98
C LEU A 70 -6.58 -10.51 -16.06
N ALA A 71 -5.34 -10.28 -16.43
CA ALA A 71 -4.68 -10.98 -17.53
C ALA A 71 -4.22 -12.39 -17.17
N ALA A 72 -3.57 -12.55 -16.00
CA ALA A 72 -2.99 -13.82 -15.58
C ALA A 72 -3.96 -14.69 -14.77
N PHE A 73 -4.87 -14.05 -14.00
CA PHE A 73 -5.80 -14.72 -13.10
C PHE A 73 -7.24 -14.19 -13.26
N PRO A 74 -7.87 -14.37 -14.44
CA PRO A 74 -9.19 -13.82 -14.74
C PRO A 74 -10.28 -14.33 -13.79
N MET A 75 -10.15 -15.55 -13.27
CA MET A 75 -11.06 -16.10 -12.25
C MET A 75 -10.98 -15.30 -10.95
N VAL A 76 -9.77 -14.99 -10.47
CA VAL A 76 -9.58 -14.15 -9.27
C VAL A 76 -10.23 -12.79 -9.47
N TYR A 77 -9.98 -12.17 -10.62
CA TYR A 77 -10.56 -10.88 -10.97
C TYR A 77 -12.10 -10.91 -10.98
N SER A 78 -12.69 -11.99 -11.55
CA SER A 78 -14.16 -12.17 -11.61
C SER A 78 -14.82 -12.41 -10.24
N ILE A 79 -14.07 -12.87 -9.24
CA ILE A 79 -14.53 -13.03 -7.87
C ILE A 79 -14.30 -11.74 -7.07
N PHE A 80 -13.11 -11.16 -7.14
CA PHE A 80 -12.72 -10.01 -6.32
C PHE A 80 -13.48 -8.75 -6.71
N LEU A 81 -13.67 -8.52 -8.03
CA LEU A 81 -14.31 -7.27 -8.44
C LEU A 81 -15.78 -7.18 -7.97
N PRO A 82 -16.64 -8.20 -8.11
CA PRO A 82 -17.98 -8.16 -7.54
C PRO A 82 -18.01 -8.10 -6.01
N ALA A 83 -17.08 -8.81 -5.34
CA ALA A 83 -17.02 -8.81 -3.87
C ALA A 83 -16.57 -7.46 -3.29
N LEU A 84 -15.71 -6.74 -4.01
CA LEU A 84 -15.00 -5.55 -3.52
C LEU A 84 -15.30 -4.28 -4.32
N TYR A 85 -16.28 -4.29 -5.24
CA TYR A 85 -16.47 -3.19 -6.19
C TYR A 85 -16.68 -1.83 -5.50
N ILE A 86 -17.39 -1.79 -4.35
CA ILE A 86 -17.58 -0.56 -3.58
C ILE A 86 -16.25 -0.09 -2.99
N GLY A 87 -15.45 -1.01 -2.41
CA GLY A 87 -14.13 -0.69 -1.88
C GLY A 87 -13.18 -0.19 -2.96
N VAL A 88 -13.16 -0.83 -4.13
CA VAL A 88 -12.38 -0.40 -5.29
C VAL A 88 -12.87 0.94 -5.82
N PHE A 89 -14.17 1.16 -5.90
CA PHE A 89 -14.74 2.45 -6.30
C PHE A 89 -14.33 3.58 -5.34
N LEU A 90 -14.39 3.34 -4.03
CA LEU A 90 -13.96 4.32 -3.02
C LEU A 90 -12.45 4.60 -3.12
N LEU A 91 -11.63 3.58 -3.37
CA LEU A 91 -10.21 3.72 -3.62
C LEU A 91 -9.97 4.66 -4.82
N LEU A 92 -10.55 4.34 -5.97
CA LEU A 92 -10.37 5.12 -7.20
C LEU A 92 -10.92 6.56 -7.05
N ALA A 93 -12.09 6.74 -6.43
CA ALA A 93 -12.63 8.06 -6.14
C ALA A 93 -11.66 8.88 -5.25
N GLY A 94 -11.10 8.25 -4.21
CA GLY A 94 -10.09 8.88 -3.35
C GLY A 94 -8.85 9.33 -4.12
N LEU A 95 -8.31 8.47 -5.01
CA LEU A 95 -7.17 8.79 -5.85
C LEU A 95 -7.46 9.92 -6.84
N ILE A 96 -8.66 9.94 -7.45
CA ILE A 96 -9.10 11.03 -8.34
C ILE A 96 -9.13 12.36 -7.58
N PHE A 97 -9.75 12.43 -6.40
CA PHE A 97 -9.80 13.65 -5.60
C PHE A 97 -8.41 14.13 -5.20
N ARG A 98 -7.51 13.20 -4.82
CA ARG A 98 -6.11 13.52 -4.53
C ARG A 98 -5.39 14.07 -5.76
N GLY A 99 -5.47 13.38 -6.89
CA GLY A 99 -4.79 13.76 -8.14
C GLY A 99 -5.23 15.13 -8.63
N VAL A 100 -6.55 15.39 -8.65
CA VAL A 100 -7.10 16.69 -9.04
C VAL A 100 -6.62 17.82 -8.09
N ALA A 101 -6.44 17.53 -6.81
CA ALA A 101 -5.97 18.51 -5.84
C ALA A 101 -4.54 19.00 -6.14
N PHE A 102 -3.63 18.16 -6.67
CA PHE A 102 -2.29 18.60 -7.10
C PHE A 102 -2.35 19.70 -8.15
N GLU A 103 -3.26 19.58 -9.13
CA GLU A 103 -3.37 20.53 -10.23
C GLU A 103 -4.06 21.84 -9.85
N PHE A 104 -5.07 21.77 -9.01
CA PHE A 104 -5.95 22.92 -8.77
C PHE A 104 -5.58 23.72 -7.52
N ARG A 105 -5.00 23.09 -6.48
CA ARG A 105 -4.73 23.76 -5.21
C ARG A 105 -3.80 24.97 -5.33
N PHE A 106 -2.72 24.85 -6.10
CA PHE A 106 -1.76 25.95 -6.28
C PHE A 106 -2.31 27.09 -7.16
N LYS A 107 -3.26 26.79 -8.05
CA LYS A 107 -3.92 27.77 -8.92
C LYS A 107 -5.13 28.45 -8.25
N ALA A 108 -5.71 27.82 -7.22
CA ALA A 108 -6.89 28.30 -6.52
C ALA A 108 -6.55 29.42 -5.53
N ARG A 109 -7.30 30.54 -5.59
CA ARG A 109 -7.17 31.67 -4.64
C ARG A 109 -8.19 31.56 -3.51
N THR A 110 -9.47 31.52 -3.84
CA THR A 110 -10.58 31.51 -2.87
C THR A 110 -11.01 30.12 -2.45
N SER A 111 -10.88 29.11 -3.33
CA SER A 111 -11.30 27.73 -3.10
C SER A 111 -10.17 26.81 -2.61
N ARG A 112 -9.02 27.35 -2.21
CA ARG A 112 -7.85 26.56 -1.78
C ARG A 112 -8.16 25.58 -0.64
N TYR A 113 -9.07 25.97 0.28
CA TYR A 113 -9.50 25.11 1.38
C TYR A 113 -10.23 23.85 0.90
N LEU A 114 -11.00 23.91 -0.19
CA LEU A 114 -11.66 22.74 -0.78
C LEU A 114 -10.64 21.73 -1.31
N TRP A 115 -9.59 22.23 -1.96
CA TRP A 115 -8.51 21.39 -2.46
C TRP A 115 -7.63 20.82 -1.35
N ASN A 116 -7.49 21.52 -0.23
CA ASN A 116 -6.86 20.98 0.96
C ASN A 116 -7.64 19.75 1.48
N TRP A 117 -8.98 19.84 1.53
CA TRP A 117 -9.83 18.73 1.93
C TRP A 117 -9.91 17.63 0.86
N ALA A 118 -9.87 17.97 -0.42
CA ALA A 118 -9.81 16.99 -1.51
C ALA A 118 -8.53 16.15 -1.45
N PHE A 119 -7.38 16.79 -1.19
CA PHE A 119 -6.10 16.10 -1.03
C PHE A 119 -6.10 15.19 0.20
N ALA A 120 -6.44 15.71 1.36
CA ALA A 120 -6.45 14.96 2.61
C ALA A 120 -7.54 13.89 2.66
N GLY A 121 -8.76 14.25 2.28
CA GLY A 121 -9.91 13.34 2.28
C GLY A 121 -9.77 12.24 1.22
N GLY A 122 -9.29 12.59 0.02
CA GLY A 122 -9.01 11.63 -1.04
C GLY A 122 -7.93 10.62 -0.61
N SER A 123 -6.82 11.08 -0.04
CA SER A 123 -5.76 10.22 0.47
C SER A 123 -6.24 9.32 1.61
N THR A 124 -7.03 9.87 2.53
CA THR A 124 -7.60 9.11 3.66
C THR A 124 -8.59 8.04 3.16
N LEU A 125 -9.47 8.40 2.23
CA LEU A 125 -10.44 7.47 1.66
C LEU A 125 -9.75 6.33 0.89
N ALA A 126 -8.77 6.66 0.05
CA ALA A 126 -8.01 5.67 -0.71
C ALA A 126 -7.26 4.70 0.22
N ALA A 127 -6.54 5.21 1.21
CA ALA A 127 -5.79 4.39 2.16
C ALA A 127 -6.70 3.50 3.01
N PHE A 128 -7.83 4.03 3.49
CA PHE A 128 -8.81 3.24 4.24
C PHE A 128 -9.39 2.11 3.39
N ALA A 129 -9.82 2.43 2.15
CA ALA A 129 -10.38 1.44 1.24
C ALA A 129 -9.38 0.32 0.92
N GLN A 130 -8.10 0.65 0.69
CA GLN A 130 -7.05 -0.36 0.50
C GLN A 130 -6.93 -1.29 1.70
N GLY A 131 -6.86 -0.74 2.92
CA GLY A 131 -6.75 -1.54 4.13
C GLY A 131 -7.98 -2.42 4.36
N ALA A 132 -9.19 -1.91 4.07
CA ALA A 132 -10.42 -2.68 4.17
C ALA A 132 -10.48 -3.81 3.14
N VAL A 133 -10.02 -3.57 1.90
CA VAL A 133 -9.86 -4.60 0.85
C VAL A 133 -8.88 -5.69 1.29
N VAL A 134 -7.75 -5.33 1.88
CA VAL A 134 -6.81 -6.31 2.44
C VAL A 134 -7.45 -7.11 3.56
N GLY A 135 -8.21 -6.48 4.43
CA GLY A 135 -8.96 -7.16 5.49
C GLY A 135 -10.00 -8.15 4.94
N ALA A 136 -10.74 -7.77 3.91
CA ALA A 136 -11.69 -8.66 3.22
C ALA A 136 -10.97 -9.85 2.56
N TYR A 137 -9.82 -9.63 1.93
CA TYR A 137 -8.98 -10.71 1.41
C TYR A 137 -8.53 -11.68 2.51
N ILE A 138 -8.19 -11.17 3.71
CA ILE A 138 -7.84 -12.01 4.86
C ILE A 138 -9.04 -12.82 5.35
N GLN A 139 -10.25 -12.30 5.31
CA GLN A 139 -11.46 -13.03 5.71
C GLN A 139 -11.89 -14.09 4.68
N GLY A 140 -11.53 -13.90 3.41
CA GLY A 140 -11.95 -14.73 2.29
C GLY A 140 -13.32 -14.30 1.74
N PHE A 141 -13.76 -14.99 0.70
CA PHE A 141 -14.99 -14.69 -0.04
C PHE A 141 -15.84 -15.95 -0.18
N GLU A 142 -17.15 -15.82 -0.05
CA GLU A 142 -18.07 -16.91 -0.34
C GLU A 142 -18.16 -17.13 -1.86
N THR A 143 -17.77 -18.31 -2.32
CA THR A 143 -17.78 -18.64 -3.74
C THR A 143 -18.61 -19.90 -4.02
N ALA A 144 -19.25 -19.95 -5.17
CA ALA A 144 -19.88 -21.14 -5.71
C ALA A 144 -19.61 -21.23 -7.20
N ASN A 145 -19.08 -22.38 -7.67
CA ASN A 145 -18.76 -22.64 -9.07
C ASN A 145 -17.87 -21.55 -9.71
N GLY A 146 -16.89 -21.01 -8.97
CA GLY A 146 -15.97 -19.98 -9.47
C GLY A 146 -16.55 -18.58 -9.54
N VAL A 147 -17.70 -18.33 -8.91
CA VAL A 147 -18.35 -17.01 -8.88
C VAL A 147 -18.59 -16.58 -7.43
N TYR A 148 -18.46 -15.30 -7.17
CA TYR A 148 -18.83 -14.72 -5.88
C TYR A 148 -20.35 -14.78 -5.67
N VAL A 149 -20.80 -15.24 -4.51
CA VAL A 149 -22.24 -15.39 -4.18
C VAL A 149 -22.69 -14.53 -3.01
N GLY A 150 -21.81 -13.74 -2.43
CA GLY A 150 -22.12 -12.83 -1.31
C GLY A 150 -22.79 -11.52 -1.75
N GLY A 151 -23.08 -10.67 -0.77
CA GLY A 151 -23.68 -9.35 -0.96
C GLY A 151 -22.66 -8.23 -1.19
N ALA A 152 -23.11 -7.08 -1.65
CA ALA A 152 -22.27 -5.92 -2.00
C ALA A 152 -21.53 -5.27 -0.81
N LEU A 153 -21.97 -5.53 0.43
CA LEU A 153 -21.40 -4.95 1.65
C LEU A 153 -20.77 -5.99 2.57
N ASP A 154 -20.68 -7.26 2.18
CA ASP A 154 -20.14 -8.34 3.02
C ASP A 154 -18.65 -8.13 3.32
N TRP A 155 -17.95 -7.38 2.46
CA TRP A 155 -16.57 -6.96 2.71
C TRP A 155 -16.43 -5.97 3.88
N LEU A 156 -17.49 -5.29 4.31
CA LEU A 156 -17.45 -4.27 5.36
C LEU A 156 -17.80 -4.87 6.73
N THR A 157 -16.80 -5.36 7.42
CA THR A 157 -16.90 -5.98 8.74
C THR A 157 -16.10 -5.19 9.78
N PRO A 158 -16.29 -5.44 11.10
CA PRO A 158 -15.42 -4.83 12.12
C PRO A 158 -13.93 -5.11 11.91
N PHE A 159 -13.58 -6.29 11.38
CA PHE A 159 -12.19 -6.65 11.07
C PHE A 159 -11.63 -5.81 9.91
N THR A 160 -12.42 -5.64 8.83
CA THR A 160 -12.00 -4.85 7.67
C THR A 160 -11.92 -3.36 7.99
N VAL A 161 -12.79 -2.85 8.86
CA VAL A 161 -12.68 -1.49 9.37
C VAL A 161 -11.38 -1.31 10.16
N LEU A 162 -11.02 -2.28 11.01
CA LEU A 162 -9.77 -2.24 11.77
C LEU A 162 -8.54 -2.29 10.84
N THR A 163 -8.56 -3.14 9.80
CA THR A 163 -7.46 -3.18 8.81
C THR A 163 -7.38 -1.89 8.00
N GLY A 164 -8.52 -1.26 7.70
CA GLY A 164 -8.59 0.08 7.11
C GLY A 164 -7.93 1.14 7.98
N LEU A 165 -8.24 1.17 9.28
CA LEU A 165 -7.60 2.06 10.25
C LEU A 165 -6.11 1.75 10.41
N GLY A 166 -5.72 0.47 10.36
CA GLY A 166 -4.33 0.04 10.37
C GLY A 166 -3.54 0.58 9.17
N MET A 167 -4.16 0.56 7.98
CA MET A 167 -3.53 1.12 6.78
C MET A 167 -3.36 2.64 6.87
N LEU A 168 -4.37 3.35 7.41
CA LEU A 168 -4.24 4.79 7.67
C LEU A 168 -3.07 5.11 8.60
N ALA A 169 -2.95 4.38 9.71
CA ALA A 169 -1.85 4.57 10.66
C ALA A 169 -0.50 4.24 10.02
N GLY A 170 -0.42 3.14 9.26
CA GLY A 170 0.78 2.72 8.55
C GLY A 170 1.24 3.73 7.50
N TYR A 171 0.32 4.22 6.67
CA TYR A 171 0.65 5.23 5.66
C TYR A 171 1.00 6.59 6.29
N ALA A 172 0.33 6.99 7.37
CA ALA A 172 0.74 8.17 8.13
C ALA A 172 2.18 8.03 8.68
N LEU A 173 2.57 6.82 9.11
CA LEU A 173 3.95 6.54 9.53
C LEU A 173 4.92 6.64 8.34
N LEU A 174 4.60 6.06 7.16
CA LEU A 174 5.40 6.22 5.94
C LEU A 174 5.54 7.69 5.55
N GLY A 175 4.44 8.44 5.53
CA GLY A 175 4.43 9.87 5.22
C GLY A 175 5.27 10.69 6.21
N SER A 176 5.18 10.41 7.53
CA SER A 176 5.97 11.12 8.53
C SER A 176 7.47 10.88 8.37
N THR A 177 7.88 9.63 8.08
CA THR A 177 9.29 9.29 7.87
C THR A 177 9.82 9.80 6.51
N TRP A 178 8.96 9.89 5.49
CA TRP A 178 9.26 10.58 4.23
C TRP A 178 9.53 12.07 4.48
N LEU A 179 8.67 12.76 5.24
CA LEU A 179 8.85 14.17 5.57
C LEU A 179 10.14 14.42 6.37
N ILE A 180 10.54 13.52 7.27
CA ILE A 180 11.84 13.60 7.96
C ILE A 180 12.97 13.62 6.94
N MET A 181 12.92 12.77 5.93
CA MET A 181 13.97 12.62 4.92
C MET A 181 14.00 13.78 3.92
N LYS A 182 12.81 14.28 3.52
CA LYS A 182 12.65 15.19 2.37
C LYS A 182 12.53 16.67 2.74
N THR A 183 12.38 17.01 4.02
CA THR A 183 12.14 18.40 4.42
C THR A 183 13.19 18.89 5.43
N GLU A 184 13.14 20.18 5.76
CA GLU A 184 14.02 20.86 6.71
C GLU A 184 13.22 21.72 7.69
N GLY A 185 13.86 22.19 8.75
CA GLY A 185 13.33 23.19 9.65
C GLY A 185 12.07 22.74 10.42
N ARG A 186 11.08 23.62 10.48
CA ARG A 186 9.88 23.46 11.32
C ARG A 186 9.06 22.21 10.94
N LEU A 187 8.93 21.90 9.66
CA LEU A 187 8.16 20.75 9.19
C LEU A 187 8.87 19.44 9.53
N GLN A 188 10.18 19.36 9.36
CA GLN A 188 10.98 18.19 9.74
C GLN A 188 10.90 17.94 11.25
N GLU A 189 11.03 18.99 12.07
CA GLU A 189 10.90 18.87 13.53
C GLU A 189 9.50 18.39 13.96
N TRP A 190 8.47 18.87 13.31
CA TRP A 190 7.12 18.37 13.52
C TRP A 190 7.00 16.89 13.15
N ALA A 191 7.54 16.48 12.01
CA ALA A 191 7.54 15.09 11.57
C ALA A 191 8.26 14.16 12.59
N TYR A 192 9.41 14.56 13.11
CA TYR A 192 10.09 13.83 14.20
C TYR A 192 9.21 13.64 15.44
N ARG A 193 8.42 14.67 15.82
CA ARG A 193 7.57 14.59 17.00
C ARG A 193 6.43 13.60 16.86
N ILE A 194 5.82 13.52 15.66
CA ILE A 194 4.64 12.67 15.43
C ILE A 194 5.01 11.22 15.09
N THR A 195 6.22 10.94 14.58
CA THR A 195 6.62 9.61 14.10
C THR A 195 6.56 8.55 15.21
N LEU A 196 7.04 8.81 16.41
CA LEU A 196 7.01 7.81 17.50
C LEU A 196 5.60 7.50 18.00
N PRO A 197 4.70 8.48 18.24
CA PRO A 197 3.28 8.18 18.49
C PRO A 197 2.61 7.39 17.37
N LEU A 198 2.89 7.70 16.10
CA LEU A 198 2.37 6.94 14.96
C LEU A 198 2.90 5.50 14.95
N LEU A 199 4.19 5.30 15.20
CA LEU A 199 4.78 3.97 15.33
C LEU A 199 4.10 3.16 16.44
N ALA A 200 3.86 3.75 17.60
CA ALA A 200 3.15 3.08 18.69
C ALA A 200 1.72 2.69 18.25
N GLY A 201 0.99 3.61 17.59
CA GLY A 201 -0.34 3.33 17.04
C GLY A 201 -0.33 2.17 16.04
N VAL A 202 0.63 2.17 15.09
CA VAL A 202 0.81 1.08 14.11
C VAL A 202 1.05 -0.25 14.82
N LEU A 203 1.94 -0.31 15.78
CA LEU A 203 2.25 -1.55 16.51
C LEU A 203 1.03 -2.09 17.27
N VAL A 204 0.24 -1.20 17.89
CA VAL A 204 -1.00 -1.60 18.58
C VAL A 204 -2.01 -2.16 17.59
N VAL A 205 -2.31 -1.44 16.51
CA VAL A 205 -3.34 -1.86 15.54
C VAL A 205 -2.88 -3.12 14.80
N PHE A 206 -1.63 -3.18 14.35
CA PHE A 206 -1.09 -4.38 13.68
C PHE A 206 -1.04 -5.57 14.64
N GLY A 207 -0.72 -5.34 15.91
CA GLY A 207 -0.78 -6.38 16.95
C GLY A 207 -2.20 -6.93 17.12
N ILE A 208 -3.22 -6.07 17.19
CA ILE A 208 -4.62 -6.49 17.28
C ILE A 208 -5.04 -7.28 16.03
N ILE A 209 -4.72 -6.77 14.83
CA ILE A 209 -5.01 -7.47 13.57
C ILE A 209 -4.34 -8.85 13.55
N SER A 210 -3.06 -8.93 13.92
CA SER A 210 -2.30 -10.19 13.93
C SER A 210 -2.92 -11.21 14.91
N VAL A 211 -3.31 -10.76 16.11
CA VAL A 211 -3.97 -11.65 17.09
C VAL A 211 -5.36 -12.07 16.61
N TRP A 212 -6.09 -11.19 15.92
CA TRP A 212 -7.46 -11.48 15.47
C TRP A 212 -7.48 -12.37 14.22
N THR A 213 -6.48 -12.27 13.34
CA THR A 213 -6.44 -13.01 12.06
C THR A 213 -6.64 -14.53 12.21
N PRO A 214 -6.02 -15.25 13.15
CA PRO A 214 -6.26 -16.69 13.34
C PRO A 214 -7.69 -17.07 13.78
N PHE A 215 -8.49 -16.11 14.22
CA PHE A 215 -9.89 -16.33 14.60
C PHE A 215 -10.87 -16.10 13.45
N VAL A 216 -10.47 -15.42 12.40
CA VAL A 216 -11.26 -15.19 11.21
C VAL A 216 -10.91 -16.14 10.06
N ASP A 217 -9.78 -16.88 10.17
CA ASP A 217 -9.32 -17.80 9.16
C ASP A 217 -8.62 -19.03 9.76
N ASP A 218 -9.23 -20.19 9.55
CA ASP A 218 -8.73 -21.47 10.04
C ASP A 218 -7.44 -21.92 9.33
N LEU A 219 -7.26 -21.56 8.05
CA LEU A 219 -6.03 -21.83 7.31
C LEU A 219 -4.84 -21.13 7.93
N VAL A 220 -4.99 -19.84 8.23
CA VAL A 220 -3.96 -19.04 8.90
C VAL A 220 -3.70 -19.58 10.29
N ARG A 221 -4.76 -19.91 11.05
CA ARG A 221 -4.62 -20.52 12.39
C ARG A 221 -3.83 -21.80 12.34
N GLY A 222 -4.16 -22.71 11.42
CA GLY A 222 -3.45 -23.99 11.27
C GLY A 222 -1.97 -23.79 10.97
N ARG A 223 -1.61 -22.80 10.16
CA ARG A 223 -0.21 -22.52 9.81
C ARG A 223 0.57 -21.85 10.92
N TRP A 224 0.00 -20.89 11.61
CA TRP A 224 0.68 -20.15 12.67
C TRP A 224 0.99 -21.04 13.88
N PHE A 225 0.12 -21.98 14.19
CA PHE A 225 0.27 -22.91 15.32
C PHE A 225 0.78 -24.30 14.91
N SER A 226 1.06 -24.53 13.62
CA SER A 226 1.81 -25.71 13.18
C SER A 226 3.31 -25.55 13.49
N SER A 227 4.06 -26.64 13.39
CA SER A 227 5.50 -26.72 13.73
C SER A 227 6.43 -25.85 12.87
N LEU A 228 5.92 -24.98 12.01
CA LEU A 228 6.71 -24.14 11.11
C LEU A 228 7.24 -22.90 11.82
N THR A 229 8.39 -23.05 12.48
CA THR A 229 9.14 -21.94 13.11
C THR A 229 9.49 -20.80 12.14
N VAL A 230 9.57 -21.07 10.84
CA VAL A 230 9.92 -20.08 9.81
C VAL A 230 8.92 -18.93 9.72
N ILE A 231 7.63 -19.18 9.99
CA ILE A 231 6.59 -18.13 9.97
C ILE A 231 6.85 -17.02 10.99
N TRP A 232 7.43 -17.36 12.14
CA TRP A 232 7.72 -16.40 13.22
C TRP A 232 8.92 -15.49 12.93
N VAL A 233 9.72 -15.79 11.91
CA VAL A 233 10.82 -14.91 11.47
C VAL A 233 10.31 -13.58 10.98
N LEU A 234 9.19 -13.55 10.25
CA LEU A 234 8.63 -12.31 9.68
C LEU A 234 8.13 -11.32 10.75
N PRO A 235 7.34 -11.71 11.76
CA PRO A 235 7.02 -10.85 12.89
C PRO A 235 8.26 -10.32 13.62
N VAL A 236 9.29 -11.16 13.82
CA VAL A 236 10.55 -10.71 14.45
C VAL A 236 11.25 -9.64 13.60
N LEU A 237 11.35 -9.83 12.28
CA LEU A 237 11.94 -8.84 11.37
C LEU A 237 11.11 -7.54 11.35
N THR A 238 9.77 -7.64 11.42
CA THR A 238 8.89 -6.47 11.53
C THR A 238 9.17 -5.69 12.83
N LEU A 239 9.33 -6.38 13.97
CA LEU A 239 9.68 -5.75 15.23
C LEU A 239 11.10 -5.16 15.24
N LEU A 240 12.05 -5.79 14.57
CA LEU A 240 13.40 -5.23 14.38
C LEU A 240 13.35 -3.94 13.55
N CYS A 241 12.53 -3.88 12.50
CA CYS A 241 12.30 -2.64 11.75
C CYS A 241 11.66 -1.56 12.64
N ALA A 242 10.66 -1.91 13.44
CA ALA A 242 10.04 -0.98 14.39
C ALA A 242 11.06 -0.43 15.42
N PHE A 243 11.90 -1.30 15.97
CA PHE A 243 12.99 -0.89 16.84
C PHE A 243 14.00 0.03 16.13
N GLN A 244 14.32 -0.27 14.87
CA GLN A 244 15.21 0.57 14.06
C GLN A 244 14.59 1.95 13.78
N ILE A 245 13.27 2.04 13.52
CA ILE A 245 12.57 3.32 13.40
C ILE A 245 12.70 4.11 14.71
N PHE A 246 12.38 3.49 15.85
CA PHE A 246 12.50 4.11 17.16
C PHE A 246 13.91 4.66 17.42
N ARG A 247 14.94 3.81 17.22
CA ARG A 247 16.35 4.19 17.41
C ARG A 247 16.74 5.34 16.48
N SER A 248 16.36 5.28 15.21
CA SER A 248 16.75 6.27 14.19
C SER A 248 16.11 7.63 14.45
N VAL A 249 14.83 7.67 14.85
CA VAL A 249 14.14 8.91 15.22
C VAL A 249 14.78 9.54 16.46
N ARG A 250 15.12 8.73 17.47
CA ARG A 250 15.80 9.21 18.68
C ARG A 250 17.19 9.78 18.40
N ASN A 251 17.92 9.17 17.47
CA ASN A 251 19.26 9.60 17.09
C ASN A 251 19.27 10.64 15.94
N ARG A 252 18.09 11.14 15.54
CA ARG A 252 17.94 12.15 14.49
C ARG A 252 18.52 11.75 13.14
N PHE A 253 18.48 10.46 12.78
CA PHE A 253 18.81 10.02 11.43
C PHE A 253 17.67 10.39 10.47
N GLU A 254 18.02 10.94 9.29
CA GLU A 254 17.02 11.46 8.36
C GLU A 254 16.46 10.39 7.39
N GLY A 255 17.31 9.57 6.79
CA GLY A 255 16.88 8.57 5.79
C GLY A 255 16.51 7.22 6.40
N MET A 256 17.17 6.80 7.47
CA MET A 256 16.98 5.48 8.07
C MET A 256 15.56 5.22 8.60
N PRO A 257 14.84 6.20 9.20
CA PRO A 257 13.45 5.98 9.60
C PRO A 257 12.56 5.54 8.43
N PHE A 258 12.71 6.17 7.26
CA PHE A 258 11.93 5.83 6.06
C PHE A 258 12.26 4.43 5.55
N VAL A 259 13.54 4.09 5.39
CA VAL A 259 13.98 2.76 4.95
C VAL A 259 13.50 1.66 5.90
N ALA A 260 13.58 1.89 7.21
CA ALA A 260 13.09 0.91 8.20
C ALA A 260 11.55 0.78 8.17
N THR A 261 10.82 1.87 7.87
CA THR A 261 9.36 1.80 7.69
C THR A 261 8.99 1.02 6.42
N MET A 262 9.72 1.20 5.31
CA MET A 262 9.56 0.35 4.13
C MET A 262 9.78 -1.13 4.46
N GLY A 263 10.84 -1.44 5.21
CA GLY A 263 11.13 -2.80 5.69
C GLY A 263 9.98 -3.39 6.53
N LEU A 264 9.37 -2.59 7.42
CA LEU A 264 8.21 -3.00 8.20
C LEU A 264 7.04 -3.43 7.30
N PHE A 265 6.72 -2.63 6.27
CA PHE A 265 5.68 -2.98 5.30
C PHE A 265 6.02 -4.22 4.48
N ILE A 266 7.27 -4.36 4.01
CA ILE A 266 7.72 -5.53 3.23
C ILE A 266 7.53 -6.81 4.07
N PHE A 267 8.00 -6.84 5.32
CA PHE A 267 7.91 -8.04 6.14
C PHE A 267 6.47 -8.37 6.55
N THR A 268 5.63 -7.35 6.80
CA THR A 268 4.19 -7.55 7.04
C THR A 268 3.49 -8.11 5.79
N TYR A 269 3.80 -7.59 4.61
CA TYR A 269 3.28 -8.07 3.34
C TYR A 269 3.70 -9.52 3.04
N LEU A 270 4.98 -9.84 3.24
CA LEU A 270 5.47 -11.22 3.10
C LEU A 270 4.80 -12.16 4.10
N GLY A 271 4.52 -11.69 5.31
CA GLY A 271 3.75 -12.43 6.30
C GLY A 271 2.35 -12.79 5.81
N LEU A 272 1.67 -11.83 5.16
CA LEU A 272 0.36 -12.07 4.54
C LEU A 272 0.45 -13.13 3.42
N ILE A 273 1.41 -12.99 2.50
CA ILE A 273 1.60 -13.94 1.39
C ILE A 273 1.85 -15.35 1.93
N VAL A 274 2.82 -15.52 2.85
CA VAL A 274 3.17 -16.82 3.42
C VAL A 274 1.99 -17.42 4.17
N SER A 275 1.19 -16.61 4.85
CA SER A 275 0.01 -17.06 5.59
C SER A 275 -1.09 -17.61 4.67
N ARG A 276 -1.18 -17.13 3.41
CA ARG A 276 -2.23 -17.49 2.45
C ARG A 276 -1.77 -18.49 1.39
N TRP A 277 -0.48 -18.65 1.20
CA TRP A 277 0.06 -19.54 0.19
C TRP A 277 -0.54 -20.95 0.27
N PRO A 278 -0.89 -21.67 -0.85
CA PRO A 278 -0.82 -21.20 -2.24
C PRO A 278 -2.15 -20.60 -2.76
N TYR A 279 -3.08 -20.27 -1.86
CA TYR A 279 -4.42 -19.79 -2.23
C TYR A 279 -4.40 -18.32 -2.65
N VAL A 280 -4.95 -18.05 -3.83
CA VAL A 280 -5.20 -16.68 -4.32
C VAL A 280 -6.63 -16.23 -4.04
N VAL A 281 -7.58 -17.16 -3.96
CA VAL A 281 -8.94 -16.95 -3.43
C VAL A 281 -9.15 -17.94 -2.30
N PRO A 282 -8.76 -17.57 -1.07
CA PRO A 282 -8.91 -18.48 0.06
C PRO A 282 -10.38 -18.71 0.44
N PRO A 283 -10.76 -19.93 0.86
CA PRO A 283 -9.94 -21.14 0.89
C PRO A 283 -10.00 -21.98 -0.40
N ASP A 284 -10.75 -21.54 -1.43
CA ASP A 284 -11.25 -22.39 -2.49
C ASP A 284 -10.30 -22.59 -3.67
N TYR A 285 -9.56 -21.54 -4.10
CA TYR A 285 -8.78 -21.60 -5.34
C TYR A 285 -7.30 -21.28 -5.11
N THR A 286 -6.47 -22.24 -5.54
CA THR A 286 -5.02 -22.05 -5.55
C THR A 286 -4.59 -21.21 -6.75
N LEU A 287 -3.32 -20.83 -6.75
CA LEU A 287 -2.68 -20.11 -7.83
C LEU A 287 -2.85 -20.79 -9.20
N TRP A 288 -2.70 -22.12 -9.23
CA TRP A 288 -2.76 -22.91 -10.46
C TRP A 288 -4.21 -23.12 -10.94
N ASP A 289 -5.17 -23.23 -10.01
CA ASP A 289 -6.60 -23.38 -10.35
C ASP A 289 -7.16 -22.13 -11.01
N ALA A 290 -6.65 -20.96 -10.64
CA ALA A 290 -7.17 -19.66 -11.08
C ALA A 290 -6.45 -19.09 -12.31
N ALA A 291 -5.39 -19.76 -12.78
CA ALA A 291 -4.53 -19.28 -13.85
C ALA A 291 -5.22 -19.30 -15.23
N SER A 292 -4.92 -18.31 -16.06
CA SER A 292 -5.33 -18.30 -17.47
C SER A 292 -4.51 -19.31 -18.27
N ALA A 293 -4.90 -19.56 -19.54
CA ALA A 293 -4.20 -20.47 -20.44
C ALA A 293 -2.70 -20.13 -20.57
N TYR A 294 -1.86 -21.15 -20.66
CA TYR A 294 -0.40 -21.01 -20.72
C TYR A 294 0.05 -20.04 -21.82
N GLU A 295 -0.52 -20.15 -23.03
CA GLU A 295 -0.18 -19.34 -24.19
C GLU A 295 -0.50 -17.86 -23.96
N SER A 296 -1.61 -17.58 -23.28
CA SER A 296 -2.00 -16.21 -22.91
C SER A 296 -1.02 -15.61 -21.91
N GLN A 297 -0.67 -16.35 -20.86
CA GLN A 297 0.32 -15.91 -19.87
C GLN A 297 1.68 -15.68 -20.51
N LEU A 298 2.14 -16.57 -21.39
CA LEU A 298 3.43 -16.47 -22.05
C LEU A 298 3.47 -15.24 -22.98
N PHE A 299 2.43 -15.02 -23.77
CA PHE A 299 2.34 -13.86 -24.68
C PHE A 299 2.43 -12.54 -23.89
N LEU A 300 1.67 -12.41 -22.84
CA LEU A 300 1.69 -11.21 -21.98
C LEU A 300 3.03 -11.03 -21.26
N LEU A 301 3.65 -12.12 -20.81
CA LEU A 301 4.96 -12.06 -20.15
C LEU A 301 6.04 -11.51 -21.08
N LEU A 302 6.02 -11.90 -22.36
CA LEU A 302 6.96 -11.37 -23.36
C LEU A 302 6.87 -9.85 -23.50
N GLY A 303 5.64 -9.30 -23.52
CA GLY A 303 5.44 -7.84 -23.48
C GLY A 303 5.97 -7.19 -22.21
N LEU A 304 5.69 -7.81 -21.06
CA LEU A 304 6.06 -7.28 -19.75
C LEU A 304 7.57 -7.30 -19.51
N LEU A 305 8.31 -8.25 -20.09
CA LEU A 305 9.77 -8.30 -20.01
C LEU A 305 10.47 -7.04 -20.55
N PHE A 306 9.82 -6.30 -21.46
CA PHE A 306 10.32 -5.01 -21.94
C PHE A 306 9.80 -3.85 -21.09
N VAL A 307 8.52 -3.88 -20.70
CA VAL A 307 7.87 -2.76 -20.00
C VAL A 307 8.38 -2.61 -18.56
N ILE A 308 8.49 -3.69 -17.79
CA ILE A 308 8.92 -3.61 -16.39
C ILE A 308 10.32 -2.99 -16.23
N PRO A 309 11.37 -3.41 -16.97
CA PRO A 309 12.67 -2.77 -16.87
C PRO A 309 12.64 -1.27 -17.21
N ILE A 310 11.87 -0.86 -18.21
CA ILE A 310 11.71 0.55 -18.59
C ILE A 310 11.08 1.34 -17.45
N VAL A 311 9.99 0.82 -16.86
CA VAL A 311 9.32 1.47 -15.73
C VAL A 311 10.23 1.57 -14.51
N LEU A 312 10.98 0.50 -14.20
CA LEU A 312 11.94 0.51 -13.08
C LEU A 312 13.07 1.53 -13.29
N VAL A 313 13.64 1.59 -14.49
CA VAL A 313 14.68 2.57 -14.82
C VAL A 313 14.12 4.00 -14.74
N TYR A 314 12.93 4.24 -15.30
CA TYR A 314 12.27 5.53 -15.23
C TYR A 314 11.98 5.93 -13.77
N THR A 315 11.42 5.03 -12.97
CA THR A 315 11.17 5.28 -11.55
C THR A 315 12.45 5.62 -10.81
N ALA A 316 13.49 4.79 -10.95
CA ALA A 316 14.80 5.04 -10.32
C ALA A 316 15.40 6.40 -10.74
N TRP A 317 15.29 6.74 -12.03
CA TRP A 317 15.72 8.01 -12.57
C TRP A 317 14.97 9.20 -11.95
N THR A 318 13.65 9.12 -11.86
CA THR A 318 12.80 10.17 -11.27
C THR A 318 13.22 10.42 -9.81
N TYR A 319 13.35 9.36 -9.02
CA TYR A 319 13.79 9.48 -7.62
C TYR A 319 15.22 10.01 -7.50
N TRP A 320 16.10 9.67 -8.43
CA TRP A 320 17.47 10.22 -8.46
C TRP A 320 17.50 11.70 -8.81
N VAL A 321 16.70 12.15 -9.77
CA VAL A 321 16.58 13.56 -10.15
C VAL A 321 16.05 14.39 -8.98
N PHE A 322 14.98 13.93 -8.33
CA PHE A 322 14.32 14.64 -7.24
C PHE A 322 14.81 14.21 -5.84
N ARG A 323 16.05 13.73 -5.71
CA ARG A 323 16.58 13.22 -4.42
C ARG A 323 16.83 14.29 -3.36
N GLY A 324 16.89 15.57 -3.73
CA GLY A 324 17.14 16.69 -2.82
C GLY A 324 16.03 16.91 -1.80
N LYS A 325 16.31 17.75 -0.78
CA LYS A 325 15.30 18.24 0.16
C LYS A 325 14.46 19.34 -0.48
N VAL A 326 13.19 19.38 -0.12
CA VAL A 326 12.26 20.45 -0.54
C VAL A 326 12.31 21.55 0.50
N ARG A 327 12.56 22.78 0.07
CA ARG A 327 12.63 23.96 0.93
C ARG A 327 11.33 24.77 0.86
N ALA A 328 11.05 25.48 1.95
CA ALA A 328 9.94 26.42 2.00
C ALA A 328 10.11 27.50 0.91
N GLY A 329 9.05 27.76 0.13
CA GLY A 329 9.06 28.72 -0.97
C GLY A 329 9.58 28.19 -2.31
N GLU A 330 10.13 26.98 -2.38
CA GLU A 330 10.45 26.32 -3.64
C GLU A 330 9.16 25.65 -4.18
N GLY A 331 8.59 26.20 -5.24
CA GLY A 331 7.46 25.60 -5.95
C GLY A 331 7.94 24.58 -6.98
N TYR A 332 7.21 23.47 -7.14
CA TYR A 332 7.34 22.60 -8.29
C TYR A 332 6.66 23.28 -9.49
N HIS A 333 7.47 23.84 -10.39
CA HIS A 333 7.04 24.45 -11.66
C HIS A 333 7.84 23.83 -12.80
#